data_b615199b598e8cbc043cc77a1d6a1ee5
#
_entry.id   b615199b598e8cbc043cc77a1d6a1ee5
#
_cell.length_a   1.000
_cell.length_b   1.000
_cell.length_c   1.000
_cell.angle_alpha   90.00
_cell.angle_beta   90.00
_cell.angle_gamma   90.00
#
_symmetry.space_group_name_H-M   'P 1'
#
loop_
_entity.id
_entity.type
_entity.pdbx_description
1 polymer ?
#
loop_
_entity_poly.entity_id
_entity_poly.type
_entity_poly.pdbx_seq_one_letter_code
_entity_poly.pdbx_strand_id
1 'polypeptide(L)'
;MHPFSRWLLAASASLLVAAAATSAMAQSTPVEKPGVKPVRSIPYVSITGDDGKQRHYETNAIPLLFNRACFGWRMYLGGPNRVVSLKEVLTTSQPAEQVIAGPETEVSADKTKATTRMFETVQDGVLQRSWCIIPGDPPGTYTYDITIDGEPRGEFVFCAIEVPDQNPDTDPRELSCPNKFNAVERAQPHGRKAS
;
A
#
# COMPACT_ATOMS: atom_id res chain seq x y z
N MET A 1 55.18 -6.02 -73.51
CA MET A 1 56.50 -6.67 -73.21
C MET A 1 56.37 -7.34 -71.88
N HIS A 2 56.57 -8.67 -71.92
CA HIS A 2 56.65 -9.58 -70.74
C HIS A 2 57.87 -9.28 -69.85
N PRO A 3 58.09 -9.95 -68.66
CA PRO A 3 57.67 -11.32 -68.31
C PRO A 3 57.20 -11.56 -66.89
N PHE A 4 56.53 -12.65 -66.79
CA PHE A 4 56.50 -13.77 -65.83
C PHE A 4 57.45 -13.74 -64.64
N SER A 5 56.93 -14.01 -63.43
CA SER A 5 57.61 -14.88 -62.47
C SER A 5 56.63 -15.58 -61.55
N ARG A 6 56.68 -16.88 -61.68
CA ARG A 6 56.00 -17.89 -60.76
C ARG A 6 56.84 -18.00 -59.47
N TRP A 7 56.18 -18.07 -58.36
CA TRP A 7 56.71 -18.79 -57.20
C TRP A 7 55.63 -19.53 -56.44
N LEU A 8 55.96 -20.71 -56.14
CA LEU A 8 55.33 -21.87 -55.58
C LEU A 8 54.68 -21.69 -54.18
N LEU A 9 53.59 -22.42 -54.03
CA LEU A 9 53.04 -23.17 -52.91
C LEU A 9 53.88 -23.29 -51.62
N ALA A 10 53.23 -22.93 -50.47
CA ALA A 10 53.41 -23.65 -49.21
C ALA A 10 52.03 -23.67 -48.48
N ALA A 11 51.45 -24.85 -48.43
CA ALA A 11 50.26 -25.13 -47.66
C ALA A 11 50.69 -25.31 -46.19
N SER A 12 50.23 -24.44 -45.31
CA SER A 12 50.31 -24.64 -43.86
C SER A 12 48.92 -24.80 -43.32
N ALA A 13 48.55 -26.04 -42.99
CA ALA A 13 47.31 -26.38 -42.30
C ALA A 13 47.48 -25.98 -40.80
N SER A 14 46.86 -24.87 -40.41
CA SER A 14 46.73 -24.50 -39.01
C SER A 14 45.41 -25.03 -38.47
N LEU A 15 45.49 -26.07 -37.64
CA LEU A 15 44.37 -26.53 -36.81
C LEU A 15 44.01 -25.42 -35.78
N LEU A 16 42.90 -24.74 -36.00
CA LEU A 16 42.29 -23.87 -35.01
C LEU A 16 41.46 -24.75 -34.06
N VAL A 17 41.98 -25.03 -32.89
CA VAL A 17 41.24 -25.58 -31.76
C VAL A 17 40.37 -24.43 -31.21
N ALA A 18 39.12 -24.41 -31.58
CA ALA A 18 38.13 -23.50 -30.96
C ALA A 18 37.80 -24.00 -29.55
N ALA A 19 38.44 -23.40 -28.54
CA ALA A 19 38.07 -23.55 -27.14
C ALA A 19 36.73 -22.79 -26.93
N ALA A 20 35.63 -23.54 -26.89
CA ALA A 20 34.33 -23.01 -26.50
C ALA A 20 34.40 -22.66 -25.01
N ALA A 21 34.64 -21.41 -24.67
CA ALA A 21 34.43 -20.89 -23.31
C ALA A 21 32.95 -20.80 -23.05
N THR A 22 32.38 -21.81 -22.42
CA THR A 22 31.04 -21.76 -21.82
C THR A 22 31.07 -20.81 -20.64
N SER A 23 30.70 -19.54 -20.89
CA SER A 23 30.42 -18.56 -19.83
C SER A 23 29.19 -19.04 -19.09
N ALA A 24 29.37 -19.71 -17.96
CA ALA A 24 28.31 -19.95 -17.00
C ALA A 24 27.86 -18.58 -16.46
N MET A 25 26.81 -18.02 -17.04
CA MET A 25 26.10 -16.89 -16.43
C MET A 25 25.55 -17.40 -15.09
N ALA A 26 26.21 -17.02 -14.01
CA ALA A 26 25.66 -17.17 -12.68
C ALA A 26 24.36 -16.36 -12.64
N GLN A 27 23.23 -17.05 -12.77
CA GLN A 27 21.93 -16.47 -12.48
C GLN A 27 21.94 -16.13 -10.99
N SER A 28 22.16 -14.84 -10.68
CA SER A 28 21.89 -14.32 -9.35
C SER A 28 20.40 -14.44 -9.12
N THR A 29 20.00 -15.49 -8.40
CA THR A 29 18.64 -15.56 -7.85
C THR A 29 18.42 -14.28 -7.05
N PRO A 30 17.34 -13.52 -7.31
CA PRO A 30 17.00 -12.37 -6.48
C PRO A 30 16.89 -12.87 -5.04
N VAL A 31 17.74 -12.33 -4.15
CA VAL A 31 17.58 -12.56 -2.71
C VAL A 31 16.29 -11.88 -2.33
N GLU A 32 15.23 -12.65 -2.19
CA GLU A 32 13.95 -12.20 -1.67
C GLU A 32 14.20 -11.65 -0.27
N LYS A 33 14.20 -10.31 -0.14
CA LYS A 33 14.27 -9.67 1.16
C LYS A 33 13.06 -10.14 1.96
N PRO A 34 13.26 -10.75 3.14
CA PRO A 34 12.14 -11.16 3.97
C PRO A 34 11.28 -9.93 4.25
N GLY A 35 10.11 -9.85 3.64
CA GLY A 35 9.16 -8.78 3.89
C GLY A 35 8.82 -8.80 5.37
N VAL A 36 9.12 -7.72 6.10
CA VAL A 36 8.75 -7.61 7.51
C VAL A 36 7.23 -7.53 7.57
N LYS A 37 6.57 -8.63 7.94
CA LYS A 37 5.12 -8.62 8.18
C LYS A 37 4.83 -7.70 9.36
N PRO A 38 3.77 -6.88 9.29
CA PRO A 38 3.39 -6.06 10.43
C PRO A 38 3.06 -6.96 11.62
N VAL A 39 3.58 -6.63 12.79
CA VAL A 39 3.31 -7.37 14.03
C VAL A 39 1.87 -7.15 14.48
N ARG A 40 1.37 -5.94 14.28
CA ARG A 40 0.00 -5.52 14.57
C ARG A 40 -0.42 -4.44 13.57
N SER A 41 -1.66 -4.51 13.12
CA SER A 41 -2.26 -3.49 12.24
C SER A 41 -3.62 -3.13 12.81
N ILE A 42 -3.90 -1.86 12.97
CA ILE A 42 -5.16 -1.37 13.54
C ILE A 42 -5.76 -0.27 12.67
N PRO A 43 -7.07 -0.35 12.37
CA PRO A 43 -7.82 0.79 11.87
C PRO A 43 -8.10 1.75 13.03
N TYR A 44 -8.15 3.04 12.74
CA TYR A 44 -8.56 4.02 13.72
C TYR A 44 -9.38 5.15 13.10
N VAL A 45 -10.18 5.78 13.93
CA VAL A 45 -10.91 7.01 13.63
C VAL A 45 -10.52 8.04 14.68
N SER A 46 -10.37 9.28 14.26
CA SER A 46 -10.20 10.41 15.18
C SER A 46 -11.26 11.46 14.93
N ILE A 47 -11.80 12.03 15.99
CA ILE A 47 -12.84 13.05 15.94
C ILE A 47 -12.37 14.27 16.72
N THR A 48 -12.49 15.44 16.09
CA THR A 48 -12.24 16.73 16.75
C THR A 48 -13.57 17.24 17.33
N GLY A 49 -13.66 17.31 18.65
CA GLY A 49 -14.82 17.81 19.37
C GLY A 49 -14.96 19.34 19.28
N ASP A 50 -16.07 19.87 19.82
CA ASP A 50 -16.31 21.31 19.90
C ASP A 50 -15.31 22.03 20.81
N ASP A 51 -14.70 21.31 21.74
CA ASP A 51 -13.60 21.79 22.60
C ASP A 51 -12.25 21.87 21.87
N GLY A 52 -12.19 21.57 20.58
CA GLY A 52 -10.99 21.52 19.75
C GLY A 52 -10.07 20.33 20.05
N LYS A 53 -10.42 19.44 20.96
CA LYS A 53 -9.62 18.27 21.30
C LYS A 53 -9.93 17.13 20.33
N GLN A 54 -8.87 16.47 19.90
CA GLN A 54 -8.97 15.26 19.07
C GLN A 54 -9.02 14.02 19.96
N ARG A 55 -10.02 13.18 19.74
CA ARG A 55 -10.19 11.88 20.39
C ARG A 55 -9.92 10.78 19.38
N HIS A 56 -9.22 9.73 19.78
CA HIS A 56 -8.86 8.60 18.91
C HIS A 56 -9.58 7.33 19.36
N TYR A 57 -10.07 6.57 18.37
CA TYR A 57 -10.84 5.35 18.58
C TYR A 57 -10.28 4.23 17.68
N GLU A 58 -9.99 3.07 18.26
CA GLU A 58 -9.68 1.86 17.47
C GLU A 58 -11.01 1.27 16.97
N THR A 59 -11.38 1.62 15.76
CA THR A 59 -12.63 1.21 15.10
C THR A 59 -12.51 1.35 13.60
N ASN A 60 -13.36 0.63 12.88
CA ASN A 60 -13.52 0.75 11.42
C ASN A 60 -14.82 1.47 11.00
N ALA A 61 -15.62 1.95 11.95
CA ALA A 61 -16.81 2.74 11.68
C ALA A 61 -16.44 4.24 11.62
N ILE A 62 -16.63 4.86 10.47
CA ILE A 62 -16.33 6.27 10.22
C ILE A 62 -17.63 7.05 10.29
N PRO A 63 -17.85 7.93 11.27
CA PRO A 63 -18.92 8.89 11.20
C PRO A 63 -18.61 9.94 10.13
N LEU A 64 -19.52 10.21 9.23
CA LEU A 64 -19.39 11.26 8.22
C LEU A 64 -19.56 12.64 8.90
N LEU A 65 -18.60 13.00 9.76
CA LEU A 65 -18.51 14.31 10.41
C LEU A 65 -17.55 15.18 9.60
N PHE A 66 -18.10 16.06 8.78
CA PHE A 66 -17.33 16.85 7.82
C PHE A 66 -16.35 17.79 8.51
N ASN A 67 -15.08 17.74 8.07
CA ASN A 67 -13.94 18.50 8.61
C ASN A 67 -13.65 18.24 10.11
N ARG A 68 -14.23 17.20 10.70
CA ARG A 68 -14.05 16.84 12.11
C ARG A 68 -13.56 15.41 12.30
N ALA A 69 -14.02 14.48 11.47
CA ALA A 69 -13.57 13.09 11.53
C ALA A 69 -12.44 12.84 10.53
N CYS A 70 -11.42 12.12 10.99
CA CYS A 70 -10.41 11.53 10.14
C CYS A 70 -10.35 10.03 10.43
N PHE A 71 -10.01 9.23 9.44
CA PHE A 71 -9.88 7.79 9.54
C PHE A 71 -8.57 7.33 8.91
N GLY A 72 -8.04 6.21 9.37
CA GLY A 72 -6.77 5.76 8.89
C GLY A 72 -6.33 4.45 9.51
N TRP A 73 -5.08 4.14 9.28
CA TRP A 73 -4.48 2.91 9.72
C TRP A 73 -3.15 3.16 10.43
N ARG A 74 -2.81 2.23 11.31
CA ARG A 74 -1.52 2.18 12.01
C ARG A 74 -0.96 0.77 11.90
N MET A 75 0.31 0.67 11.52
CA MET A 75 1.05 -0.58 11.45
C MET A 75 2.28 -0.54 12.36
N TYR A 76 2.46 -1.60 13.13
CA TYR A 76 3.64 -1.80 13.97
C TYR A 76 4.61 -2.69 13.18
N LEU A 77 5.57 -2.07 12.51
CA LEU A 77 6.54 -2.74 11.66
C LEU A 77 7.80 -3.18 12.42
N GLY A 78 8.01 -2.60 13.60
CA GLY A 78 9.23 -2.80 14.39
C GLY A 78 10.50 -2.25 13.69
N GLY A 79 11.63 -2.53 14.33
CA GLY A 79 12.94 -2.11 13.82
C GLY A 79 13.25 -0.62 14.03
N PRO A 80 14.41 -0.15 13.55
CA PRO A 80 14.84 1.24 13.71
C PRO A 80 14.03 2.18 12.80
N ASN A 81 14.14 3.48 13.09
CA ASN A 81 13.59 4.52 12.24
C ASN A 81 14.19 4.42 10.85
N ARG A 82 13.36 4.46 9.83
CA ARG A 82 13.75 4.34 8.43
C ARG A 82 12.72 4.97 7.49
N VAL A 83 13.17 5.36 6.32
CA VAL A 83 12.29 5.79 5.23
C VAL A 83 11.88 4.55 4.43
N VAL A 84 10.61 4.48 4.07
CA VAL A 84 10.02 3.43 3.24
C VAL A 84 9.28 4.04 2.05
N SER A 85 9.19 3.32 0.96
CA SER A 85 8.26 3.68 -0.11
C SER A 85 6.88 3.15 0.25
N LEU A 86 5.89 4.04 0.23
CA LEU A 86 4.50 3.74 0.55
C LEU A 86 3.64 3.91 -0.71
N LYS A 87 2.81 2.92 -0.98
CA LYS A 87 1.67 3.04 -1.88
C LYS A 87 0.41 2.70 -1.11
N GLU A 88 -0.53 3.63 -1.09
CA GLU A 88 -1.90 3.45 -0.60
C GLU A 88 -2.87 3.48 -1.77
N VAL A 89 -3.85 2.61 -1.75
CA VAL A 89 -4.99 2.67 -2.66
C VAL A 89 -6.25 2.72 -1.82
N LEU A 90 -6.85 3.89 -1.71
CA LEU A 90 -8.19 4.05 -1.14
C LEU A 90 -9.21 3.79 -2.24
N THR A 91 -10.16 2.91 -1.97
CA THR A 91 -11.31 2.64 -2.84
C THR A 91 -12.59 2.87 -2.05
N THR A 92 -13.53 3.61 -2.60
CA THR A 92 -14.86 3.85 -2.03
C THR A 92 -15.93 3.11 -2.83
N SER A 93 -16.98 2.63 -2.18
CA SER A 93 -18.07 1.89 -2.84
C SER A 93 -18.98 2.77 -3.71
N GLN A 94 -18.88 4.08 -3.55
CA GLN A 94 -19.61 5.09 -4.31
C GLN A 94 -18.65 6.23 -4.68
N PRO A 95 -18.90 6.95 -5.79
CA PRO A 95 -18.06 8.08 -6.17
C PRO A 95 -18.19 9.23 -5.16
N ALA A 96 -17.05 9.85 -4.82
CA ALA A 96 -17.03 11.09 -4.07
C ALA A 96 -17.45 12.27 -4.97
N GLU A 97 -18.11 13.27 -4.42
CA GLU A 97 -18.41 14.50 -5.18
C GLU A 97 -17.11 15.26 -5.51
N GLN A 98 -16.19 15.28 -4.57
CA GLN A 98 -14.86 15.87 -4.72
C GLN A 98 -13.81 15.06 -3.98
N VAL A 99 -12.56 15.16 -4.43
CA VAL A 99 -11.40 14.58 -3.74
C VAL A 99 -10.35 15.67 -3.61
N ILE A 100 -9.97 16.01 -2.38
CA ILE A 100 -8.85 16.90 -2.13
C ILE A 100 -7.59 16.05 -2.05
N ALA A 101 -6.76 16.11 -3.08
CA ALA A 101 -5.57 15.28 -3.23
C ALA A 101 -4.32 16.14 -3.38
N GLY A 102 -3.22 15.68 -2.77
CA GLY A 102 -1.88 16.24 -2.99
C GLY A 102 -1.27 15.77 -4.32
N PRO A 103 -0.12 16.30 -4.69
CA PRO A 103 0.57 15.97 -5.94
C PRO A 103 0.99 14.49 -6.02
N GLU A 104 1.12 13.81 -4.88
CA GLU A 104 1.46 12.38 -4.80
C GLU A 104 0.27 11.46 -5.05
N THR A 105 -0.95 12.02 -5.18
CA THR A 105 -2.20 11.25 -5.25
C THR A 105 -2.85 11.38 -6.62
N GLU A 106 -3.04 10.24 -7.27
CA GLU A 106 -3.78 10.08 -8.52
C GLU A 106 -5.21 9.63 -8.21
N VAL A 107 -6.21 10.34 -8.74
CA VAL A 107 -7.63 10.05 -8.54
C VAL A 107 -8.23 9.48 -9.82
N SER A 108 -9.00 8.40 -9.72
CA SER A 108 -9.71 7.80 -10.86
C SER A 108 -10.77 8.76 -11.42
N ALA A 109 -11.08 8.63 -12.70
CA ALA A 109 -12.05 9.50 -13.39
C ALA A 109 -13.46 9.44 -12.77
N ASP A 110 -13.84 8.27 -12.24
CA ASP A 110 -15.11 8.04 -11.56
C ASP A 110 -15.10 8.43 -10.07
N LYS A 111 -13.94 8.94 -9.58
CA LYS A 111 -13.74 9.37 -8.19
C LYS A 111 -14.04 8.30 -7.13
N THR A 112 -13.94 7.03 -7.51
CA THR A 112 -14.09 5.91 -6.55
C THR A 112 -12.74 5.44 -6.01
N LYS A 113 -11.61 5.89 -6.59
CA LYS A 113 -10.28 5.44 -6.21
C LYS A 113 -9.29 6.59 -6.14
N ALA A 114 -8.50 6.61 -5.07
CA ALA A 114 -7.34 7.47 -4.91
C ALA A 114 -6.10 6.63 -4.66
N THR A 115 -5.06 6.81 -5.47
CA THR A 115 -3.78 6.11 -5.33
C THR A 115 -2.70 7.09 -4.94
N THR A 116 -2.17 6.97 -3.74
CA THR A 116 -1.08 7.79 -3.21
C THR A 116 0.23 7.02 -3.26
N ARG A 117 1.30 7.65 -3.75
CA ARG A 117 2.67 7.11 -3.76
C ARG A 117 3.61 8.13 -3.18
N MET A 118 4.30 7.77 -2.10
CA MET A 118 5.19 8.69 -1.41
C MET A 118 6.26 7.94 -0.61
N PHE A 119 7.21 8.69 -0.08
CA PHE A 119 8.13 8.19 0.93
C PHE A 119 7.62 8.60 2.31
N GLU A 120 7.64 7.67 3.25
CA GLU A 120 7.20 7.89 4.62
C GLU A 120 8.25 7.41 5.61
N THR A 121 8.25 7.99 6.80
CA THR A 121 9.17 7.59 7.86
C THR A 121 8.48 6.65 8.84
N VAL A 122 9.01 5.44 8.97
CA VAL A 122 8.71 4.56 10.11
C VAL A 122 9.41 5.15 11.31
N GLN A 123 8.65 5.60 12.29
CA GLN A 123 9.16 6.18 13.54
C GLN A 123 8.84 5.25 14.70
N ASP A 124 9.86 4.91 15.50
CA ASP A 124 9.74 3.99 16.63
C ASP A 124 9.06 2.65 16.27
N GLY A 125 9.35 2.19 15.06
CA GLY A 125 8.75 0.98 14.51
C GLY A 125 7.30 1.11 14.06
N VAL A 126 6.74 2.31 14.05
CA VAL A 126 5.33 2.59 13.69
C VAL A 126 5.25 3.36 12.39
N LEU A 127 4.32 2.96 11.54
CA LEU A 127 3.88 3.71 10.37
C LEU A 127 2.38 3.93 10.47
N GLN A 128 1.92 5.17 10.25
CA GLN A 128 0.49 5.50 10.30
C GLN A 128 0.14 6.59 9.31
N ARG A 129 -1.09 6.52 8.79
CA ARG A 129 -1.65 7.51 7.87
C ARG A 129 -3.13 7.71 8.14
N SER A 130 -3.65 8.87 7.76
CA SER A 130 -5.07 9.18 7.85
C SER A 130 -5.53 10.09 6.73
N TRP A 131 -6.82 9.99 6.44
CA TRP A 131 -7.58 10.87 5.58
C TRP A 131 -8.71 11.49 6.39
N CYS A 132 -9.07 12.73 6.10
CA CYS A 132 -10.15 13.40 6.82
C CYS A 132 -11.40 13.50 5.95
N ILE A 133 -12.55 13.34 6.59
CA ILE A 133 -13.86 13.41 5.96
C ILE A 133 -14.16 14.86 5.58
N ILE A 134 -14.54 15.07 4.34
CA ILE A 134 -14.92 16.37 3.78
C ILE A 134 -16.36 16.33 3.25
N PRO A 135 -17.00 17.48 3.04
CA PRO A 135 -18.28 17.52 2.35
C PRO A 135 -18.20 16.86 0.97
N GLY A 136 -19.15 15.97 0.66
CA GLY A 136 -19.17 15.20 -0.59
C GLY A 136 -18.52 13.82 -0.53
N ASP A 137 -17.94 13.43 0.62
CA ASP A 137 -17.57 12.05 0.86
C ASP A 137 -18.81 11.17 1.01
N PRO A 138 -18.91 10.04 0.27
CA PRO A 138 -20.13 9.23 0.26
C PRO A 138 -20.21 8.30 1.47
N PRO A 139 -21.41 7.91 1.90
CA PRO A 139 -21.55 6.78 2.80
C PRO A 139 -21.19 5.46 2.10
N GLY A 140 -20.80 4.44 2.87
CA GLY A 140 -20.53 3.11 2.33
C GLY A 140 -19.20 2.51 2.73
N THR A 141 -18.68 1.62 1.90
CA THR A 141 -17.41 0.92 2.15
C THR A 141 -16.22 1.72 1.65
N TYR A 142 -15.19 1.82 2.49
CA TYR A 142 -13.89 2.38 2.16
C TYR A 142 -12.82 1.31 2.40
N THR A 143 -12.03 1.00 1.40
CA THR A 143 -10.98 -0.01 1.48
C THR A 143 -9.63 0.63 1.22
N TYR A 144 -8.66 0.35 2.08
CA TYR A 144 -7.26 0.69 1.88
C TYR A 144 -6.44 -0.55 1.58
N ASP A 145 -5.80 -0.58 0.41
CA ASP A 145 -4.73 -1.52 0.11
C ASP A 145 -3.38 -0.86 0.36
N ILE A 146 -2.56 -1.44 1.22
CA ILE A 146 -1.28 -0.90 1.64
C ILE A 146 -0.13 -1.73 1.09
N THR A 147 0.80 -1.06 0.42
CA THR A 147 2.06 -1.64 -0.07
C THR A 147 3.22 -0.83 0.50
N ILE A 148 4.21 -1.49 1.10
CA ILE A 148 5.41 -0.87 1.66
C ILE A 148 6.64 -1.54 1.03
N ASP A 149 7.54 -0.75 0.45
CA ASP A 149 8.74 -1.20 -0.25
C ASP A 149 8.45 -2.24 -1.35
N GLY A 150 7.31 -2.06 -2.06
CA GLY A 150 6.84 -2.95 -3.11
C GLY A 150 6.09 -4.19 -2.62
N GLU A 151 6.05 -4.44 -1.30
CA GLU A 151 5.41 -5.61 -0.71
C GLU A 151 4.01 -5.29 -0.17
N PRO A 152 2.96 -6.06 -0.53
CA PRO A 152 1.64 -5.94 0.08
C PRO A 152 1.70 -6.17 1.60
N ARG A 153 1.13 -5.27 2.39
CA ARG A 153 1.17 -5.32 3.85
C ARG A 153 -0.18 -5.55 4.50
N GLY A 154 -1.25 -5.34 3.79
CA GLY A 154 -2.59 -5.59 4.27
C GLY A 154 -3.64 -4.71 3.65
N GLU A 155 -4.86 -5.02 4.01
CA GLU A 155 -6.07 -4.31 3.64
C GLU A 155 -6.77 -3.85 4.92
N PHE A 156 -7.31 -2.64 4.90
CA PHE A 156 -8.19 -2.12 5.94
C PHE A 156 -9.54 -1.79 5.31
N VAL A 157 -10.60 -2.28 5.92
CA VAL A 157 -11.96 -2.03 5.46
C VAL A 157 -12.70 -1.22 6.51
N PHE A 158 -13.24 -0.08 6.08
CA PHE A 158 -14.03 0.82 6.91
C PHE A 158 -15.45 0.92 6.37
N CYS A 159 -16.39 1.29 7.22
CA CYS A 159 -17.71 1.72 6.82
C CYS A 159 -17.95 3.18 7.18
N ALA A 160 -18.27 4.01 6.19
CA ALA A 160 -18.64 5.40 6.37
C ALA A 160 -20.15 5.50 6.58
N ILE A 161 -20.56 6.14 7.67
CA ILE A 161 -21.94 6.16 8.17
C ILE A 161 -22.40 7.61 8.34
N GLU A 162 -23.53 7.93 7.78
CA GLU A 162 -24.16 9.23 8.02
C GLU A 162 -24.53 9.40 9.49
N VAL A 163 -24.18 10.55 10.05
CA VAL A 163 -24.50 10.93 11.42
C VAL A 163 -25.48 12.09 11.39
N PRO A 164 -26.68 11.93 11.97
CA PRO A 164 -27.62 13.03 12.11
C PRO A 164 -26.97 14.21 12.83
N ASP A 165 -27.33 15.42 12.39
CA ASP A 165 -26.96 16.69 13.00
C ASP A 165 -25.45 16.96 13.14
N GLN A 166 -24.59 16.17 12.46
CA GLN A 166 -23.11 16.32 12.50
C GLN A 166 -22.57 16.43 13.94
N ASN A 167 -23.14 15.63 14.87
CA ASN A 167 -22.79 15.69 16.28
C ASN A 167 -21.37 15.17 16.54
N PRO A 168 -20.41 16.01 16.99
CA PRO A 168 -19.01 15.62 17.24
C PRO A 168 -18.84 14.74 18.48
N ASP A 169 -19.86 14.62 19.34
CA ASP A 169 -19.82 13.73 20.50
C ASP A 169 -20.25 12.29 20.17
N THR A 170 -20.53 12.01 18.88
CA THR A 170 -20.83 10.65 18.42
C THR A 170 -19.62 9.74 18.69
N ASP A 171 -19.85 8.68 19.49
CA ASP A 171 -18.84 7.63 19.66
C ASP A 171 -18.87 6.68 18.46
N PRO A 172 -17.82 6.64 17.62
CA PRO A 172 -17.81 5.80 16.44
C PRO A 172 -17.84 4.29 16.75
N ARG A 173 -17.53 3.88 17.98
CA ARG A 173 -17.60 2.47 18.42
C ARG A 173 -19.04 1.99 18.63
N GLU A 174 -19.98 2.92 18.79
CA GLU A 174 -21.42 2.62 18.92
C GLU A 174 -22.11 2.54 17.55
N LEU A 175 -21.44 2.97 16.49
CA LEU A 175 -21.95 2.88 15.13
C LEU A 175 -21.86 1.45 14.63
N SER A 176 -22.97 0.97 14.04
CA SER A 176 -23.04 -0.38 13.49
C SER A 176 -22.82 -0.37 11.99
N CYS A 177 -21.74 -1.00 11.55
CA CYS A 177 -21.54 -1.26 10.13
C CYS A 177 -22.59 -2.22 9.58
N PRO A 178 -23.15 -2.00 8.37
CA PRO A 178 -24.05 -2.95 7.74
C PRO A 178 -23.45 -4.34 7.63
N ASN A 179 -24.26 -5.40 7.80
CA ASN A 179 -23.85 -6.81 7.93
C ASN A 179 -22.86 -7.37 6.88
N LYS A 180 -22.67 -6.68 5.76
CA LYS A 180 -21.69 -7.05 4.74
C LYS A 180 -20.24 -6.96 5.24
N PHE A 181 -19.96 -6.16 6.26
CA PHE A 181 -18.63 -5.95 6.84
C PHE A 181 -18.21 -7.07 7.80
N ASN A 182 -19.17 -7.69 8.48
CA ASN A 182 -18.90 -8.80 9.40
C ASN A 182 -18.41 -10.08 8.70
N ALA A 183 -18.49 -10.16 7.38
CA ALA A 183 -18.00 -11.28 6.59
C ALA A 183 -16.48 -11.27 6.39
N VAL A 184 -15.86 -10.09 6.31
CA VAL A 184 -14.41 -9.96 6.09
C VAL A 184 -13.63 -10.24 7.37
N GLU A 185 -14.14 -9.82 8.53
CA GLU A 185 -13.50 -10.07 9.83
C GLU A 185 -13.44 -11.56 10.18
N ARG A 186 -14.38 -12.37 9.67
CA ARG A 186 -14.39 -13.84 9.86
C ARG A 186 -13.42 -14.60 8.94
N ALA A 187 -12.87 -13.96 7.92
CA ALA A 187 -11.97 -14.57 6.95
C ALA A 187 -10.48 -14.52 7.37
N GLN A 188 -10.13 -13.88 8.48
CA GLN A 188 -8.78 -13.97 9.03
C GLN A 188 -8.59 -15.38 9.62
N PRO A 189 -7.67 -16.22 9.09
CA PRO A 189 -7.44 -17.54 9.62
C PRO A 189 -6.84 -17.37 11.03
N HIS A 190 -7.64 -17.69 12.04
CA HIS A 190 -7.14 -17.93 13.38
C HIS A 190 -6.07 -19.02 13.26
N GLY A 191 -4.83 -18.65 13.54
CA GLY A 191 -3.70 -19.55 13.50
C GLY A 191 -4.05 -20.85 14.22
N ARG A 192 -4.06 -21.94 13.46
CA ARG A 192 -4.17 -23.30 13.98
C ARG A 192 -3.02 -23.50 14.94
N LYS A 193 -3.32 -23.58 16.25
CA LYS A 193 -2.37 -24.10 17.22
C LYS A 193 -2.03 -25.53 16.79
N ALA A 194 -0.77 -25.74 16.38
CA ALA A 194 -0.22 -27.07 16.29
C ALA A 194 -0.08 -27.63 17.73
N SER A 195 -0.74 -28.72 17.98
CA SER A 195 -0.52 -29.58 19.13
C SER A 195 0.65 -30.52 18.86
#